data_20784e31460abb300336ed93bc6704a8
#
_entry.id   20784e31460abb300336ed93bc6704a8
#
_cell.length_a   1.000
_cell.length_b   1.000
_cell.length_c   1.000
_cell.angle_alpha   90.00
_cell.angle_beta   90.00
_cell.angle_gamma   90.00
#
_symmetry.space_group_name_H-M   'P 1'
#
loop_
_entity.id
_entity.type
_entity.pdbx_description
1 polymer ?
#
loop_
_entity_poly.entity_id
_entity_poly.type
_entity_poly.pdbx_seq_one_letter_code
_entity_poly.pdbx_strand_id
1 'polypeptide(L)'
;MRVIYVDVDTLRADHTQPYGYHRPTTPNLQALADKGVVFDRYYCSDSPCLPSRTAMTSGQFGITNGVIGHFGEAARFRLDSGHAPHPDRPLLGQRLGQHGHYTAAVSMFAERHRAYHFLGNFRESIRATDEINDEDGREINRVGLDWIRRHAHEDDWYLHLTYWEPHTPYLTGKEWTERAAASGPAPAWPDQEAIDGHAEVYGPRSALDLHYSVGPRKSPYPDTMPEAIRTRADFEHLINGFDGTIMYWDSLFGELLATLDELGIAEETAIIVSADHGESFGENGSYAEHGLANEPVHRLPLVVYWPGVTDQLPDDARHCDALLYNIDFAPTICDLLGVPIPRGWQGTSFADAVRGAEIPSRPYLVLGHGAHTYQRSVRTRDHLYIRTYHPGAFRAEWEQLFDVTADPHLTTDLLDKEPELAARMRTYLAEWLHTYAGRPGALPDPMQTTLQVGPVYYNDPVRYQQHLRDTGRGHLADDLAERLSTATGATPVSWHASDVAWTPERHAAWDKMIAAADPA
;
A
#
# COMPACT_ATOMS: atom_id res chain seq x y z
N MET A 1 1.46 -22.46 18.22
CA MET A 1 2.08 -22.04 16.92
C MET A 1 2.48 -20.59 17.00
N ARG A 2 3.73 -20.28 16.70
CA ARG A 2 4.27 -18.92 16.56
C ARG A 2 4.04 -18.44 15.14
N VAL A 3 3.63 -17.17 14.97
CA VAL A 3 3.39 -16.57 13.64
C VAL A 3 4.05 -15.21 13.57
N ILE A 4 4.87 -14.97 12.58
CA ILE A 4 5.44 -13.65 12.26
C ILE A 4 4.86 -13.19 10.92
N TYR A 5 4.23 -12.02 10.92
CA TYR A 5 3.85 -11.31 9.71
C TYR A 5 4.80 -10.13 9.49
N VAL A 6 5.51 -10.18 8.38
CA VAL A 6 6.46 -9.16 7.93
C VAL A 6 5.76 -8.31 6.87
N ASP A 7 5.41 -7.10 7.26
CA ASP A 7 4.67 -6.11 6.48
C ASP A 7 5.67 -5.06 5.95
N VAL A 8 5.90 -5.07 4.65
CA VAL A 8 6.94 -4.30 3.97
C VAL A 8 6.29 -3.21 3.13
N ASP A 9 6.44 -1.95 3.55
CA ASP A 9 5.74 -0.83 2.92
C ASP A 9 6.20 -0.62 1.47
N THR A 10 5.28 -0.49 0.53
CA THR A 10 5.48 -0.27 -0.93
C THR A 10 6.29 -1.34 -1.67
N LEU A 11 6.51 -2.54 -1.14
CA LEU A 11 7.28 -3.57 -1.84
C LEU A 11 6.54 -4.09 -3.07
N ARG A 12 7.10 -3.86 -4.26
CA ARG A 12 6.60 -4.40 -5.53
C ARG A 12 6.98 -5.87 -5.70
N ALA A 13 6.01 -6.72 -6.04
CA ALA A 13 6.26 -8.14 -6.32
C ALA A 13 7.32 -8.34 -7.42
N ASP A 14 7.19 -7.61 -8.53
CA ASP A 14 8.07 -7.70 -9.71
C ASP A 14 9.48 -7.12 -9.51
N HIS A 15 9.81 -6.61 -8.31
CA HIS A 15 11.17 -6.25 -7.88
C HIS A 15 11.76 -7.24 -6.88
N THR A 16 11.14 -8.43 -6.72
CA THR A 16 11.62 -9.49 -5.83
C THR A 16 11.90 -10.79 -6.58
N GLN A 17 12.87 -11.56 -6.09
CA GLN A 17 13.33 -12.80 -6.75
C GLN A 17 12.24 -13.89 -6.83
N PRO A 18 11.38 -14.11 -5.82
CA PRO A 18 10.30 -15.10 -5.93
C PRO A 18 9.34 -14.86 -7.10
N TYR A 19 9.29 -13.63 -7.62
CA TYR A 19 8.45 -13.25 -8.77
C TYR A 19 9.26 -13.05 -10.06
N GLY A 20 10.51 -13.56 -10.08
CA GLY A 20 11.34 -13.60 -11.28
C GLY A 20 12.13 -12.32 -11.58
N TYR A 21 12.28 -11.41 -10.62
CA TYR A 21 13.11 -10.24 -10.82
C TYR A 21 14.57 -10.64 -11.09
N HIS A 22 15.17 -10.04 -12.11
CA HIS A 22 16.49 -10.43 -12.60
C HIS A 22 17.66 -9.99 -11.71
N ARG A 23 17.46 -8.96 -10.86
CA ARG A 23 18.43 -8.52 -9.85
C ARG A 23 18.26 -9.33 -8.56
N PRO A 24 19.34 -9.71 -7.86
CA PRO A 24 19.26 -10.43 -6.58
C PRO A 24 18.91 -9.48 -5.43
N THR A 25 17.72 -8.88 -5.47
CA THR A 25 17.26 -7.90 -4.45
C THR A 25 16.87 -8.58 -3.15
N THR A 26 16.38 -9.81 -3.20
CA THR A 26 15.74 -10.50 -2.07
C THR A 26 16.15 -11.96 -1.91
N PRO A 27 17.46 -12.25 -1.74
CA PRO A 27 17.93 -13.64 -1.60
C PRO A 27 17.39 -14.35 -0.36
N ASN A 28 17.16 -13.65 0.75
CA ASN A 28 16.59 -14.24 1.97
C ASN A 28 15.09 -14.54 1.81
N LEU A 29 14.33 -13.64 1.14
CA LEU A 29 12.93 -13.90 0.79
C LEU A 29 12.82 -15.07 -0.21
N GLN A 30 13.76 -15.20 -1.17
CA GLN A 30 13.82 -16.36 -2.07
C GLN A 30 14.03 -17.66 -1.28
N ALA A 31 14.96 -17.68 -0.33
CA ALA A 31 15.19 -18.85 0.52
C ALA A 31 13.96 -19.24 1.36
N LEU A 32 13.14 -18.28 1.77
CA LEU A 32 11.84 -18.56 2.40
C LEU A 32 10.84 -19.11 1.39
N ALA A 33 10.77 -18.53 0.18
CA ALA A 33 9.86 -18.94 -0.89
C ALA A 33 10.13 -20.39 -1.35
N ASP A 34 11.41 -20.81 -1.38
CA ASP A 34 11.80 -22.18 -1.72
C ASP A 34 11.22 -23.24 -0.77
N LYS A 35 10.79 -22.84 0.43
CA LYS A 35 10.14 -23.70 1.43
C LYS A 35 8.65 -23.34 1.65
N GLY A 36 8.21 -22.24 1.08
CA GLY A 36 6.88 -21.67 1.24
C GLY A 36 5.97 -21.87 0.05
N VAL A 37 4.88 -21.13 0.04
CA VAL A 37 3.99 -20.95 -1.10
C VAL A 37 4.03 -19.48 -1.52
N VAL A 38 4.20 -19.24 -2.82
CA VAL A 38 4.18 -17.92 -3.47
C VAL A 38 2.81 -17.71 -4.10
N PHE A 39 2.20 -16.57 -3.85
CA PHE A 39 0.89 -16.20 -4.39
C PHE A 39 1.06 -15.18 -5.51
N ASP A 40 0.88 -15.60 -6.76
CA ASP A 40 1.22 -14.80 -7.95
C ASP A 40 0.26 -13.62 -8.19
N ARG A 41 -0.97 -13.69 -7.65
CA ARG A 41 -2.05 -12.73 -7.89
C ARG A 41 -2.77 -12.34 -6.61
N TYR A 42 -2.01 -11.77 -5.69
CA TYR A 42 -2.52 -11.22 -4.44
C TYR A 42 -2.55 -9.69 -4.51
N TYR A 43 -3.68 -9.08 -4.13
CA TYR A 43 -3.93 -7.65 -4.35
C TYR A 43 -4.45 -6.98 -3.09
N CYS A 44 -4.00 -5.74 -2.81
CA CYS A 44 -4.71 -4.92 -1.83
C CYS A 44 -6.06 -4.47 -2.41
N SER A 45 -7.11 -4.61 -1.60
CA SER A 45 -8.46 -4.21 -1.98
C SER A 45 -8.64 -2.70 -2.07
N ASP A 46 -7.93 -2.00 -1.20
CA ASP A 46 -7.95 -0.54 -1.09
C ASP A 46 -6.52 -0.05 -0.81
N SER A 47 -6.05 0.95 -1.54
CA SER A 47 -4.75 1.57 -1.36
C SER A 47 -4.89 3.04 -0.91
N PRO A 48 -3.87 3.68 -0.34
CA PRO A 48 -2.56 3.15 0.01
C PRO A 48 -2.51 2.59 1.45
N CYS A 49 -1.48 2.95 2.24
CA CYS A 49 -1.11 2.33 3.53
C CYS A 49 -2.28 2.15 4.52
N LEU A 50 -3.01 3.23 4.86
CA LEU A 50 -4.06 3.17 5.88
C LEU A 50 -5.28 2.34 5.42
N PRO A 51 -5.83 2.53 4.21
CA PRO A 51 -6.89 1.68 3.70
C PRO A 51 -6.50 0.22 3.61
N SER A 52 -5.31 -0.08 3.06
CA SER A 52 -4.84 -1.45 2.86
C SER A 52 -4.69 -2.22 4.16
N ARG A 53 -3.94 -1.67 5.13
CA ARG A 53 -3.74 -2.32 6.43
C ARG A 53 -5.03 -2.43 7.24
N THR A 54 -5.95 -1.45 7.09
CA THR A 54 -7.27 -1.52 7.70
C THR A 54 -8.10 -2.63 7.06
N ALA A 55 -8.11 -2.75 5.74
CA ALA A 55 -8.82 -3.80 5.02
C ALA A 55 -8.28 -5.20 5.41
N MET A 56 -6.96 -5.37 5.39
CA MET A 56 -6.29 -6.63 5.77
C MET A 56 -6.64 -7.07 7.19
N THR A 57 -6.53 -6.17 8.18
CA THR A 57 -6.75 -6.52 9.59
C THR A 57 -8.22 -6.66 9.96
N SER A 58 -9.11 -5.95 9.26
CA SER A 58 -10.57 -6.04 9.49
C SER A 58 -11.26 -7.13 8.67
N GLY A 59 -10.59 -7.72 7.67
CA GLY A 59 -11.19 -8.65 6.71
C GLY A 59 -12.32 -8.02 5.89
N GLN A 60 -12.33 -6.68 5.72
CA GLN A 60 -13.42 -5.93 5.08
C GLN A 60 -12.89 -4.90 4.07
N PHE A 61 -13.60 -4.74 2.95
CA PHE A 61 -13.34 -3.66 1.99
C PHE A 61 -13.49 -2.27 2.61
N GLY A 62 -12.75 -1.29 2.10
CA GLY A 62 -12.83 0.11 2.51
C GLY A 62 -14.23 0.70 2.39
N ILE A 63 -15.01 0.30 1.37
CA ILE A 63 -16.43 0.70 1.23
C ILE A 63 -17.29 0.29 2.44
N THR A 64 -16.91 -0.76 3.16
CA THR A 64 -17.62 -1.27 4.35
C THR A 64 -17.01 -0.76 5.64
N ASN A 65 -15.67 -0.87 5.80
CA ASN A 65 -14.98 -0.46 7.02
C ASN A 65 -14.85 1.06 7.16
N GLY A 66 -15.08 1.82 6.08
CA GLY A 66 -15.11 3.29 6.05
C GLY A 66 -13.79 3.95 5.67
N VAL A 67 -12.68 3.21 5.64
CA VAL A 67 -11.34 3.75 5.38
C VAL A 67 -10.96 3.50 3.92
N ILE A 68 -10.89 4.58 3.15
CA ILE A 68 -10.53 4.56 1.72
C ILE A 68 -9.39 5.53 1.40
N GLY A 69 -8.96 6.34 2.36
CA GLY A 69 -7.90 7.33 2.23
C GLY A 69 -7.22 7.58 3.58
N HIS A 70 -6.37 8.61 3.65
CA HIS A 70 -5.53 8.86 4.84
C HIS A 70 -6.07 9.94 5.78
N PHE A 71 -7.06 10.74 5.38
CA PHE A 71 -7.49 11.91 6.14
C PHE A 71 -9.00 12.12 6.11
N GLY A 72 -9.48 12.83 7.12
CA GLY A 72 -10.87 13.26 7.22
C GLY A 72 -11.87 12.10 7.24
N GLU A 73 -13.00 12.28 6.59
CA GLU A 73 -14.06 11.26 6.51
C GLU A 73 -13.62 10.02 5.70
N ALA A 74 -12.68 10.18 4.77
CA ALA A 74 -12.11 9.06 4.00
C ALA A 74 -11.21 8.12 4.83
N ALA A 75 -10.80 8.55 6.03
CA ALA A 75 -9.98 7.77 6.96
C ALA A 75 -10.75 7.30 8.20
N ARG A 76 -12.08 7.45 8.20
CA ARG A 76 -12.90 7.16 9.37
C ARG A 76 -13.26 5.69 9.46
N PHE A 77 -12.57 4.95 10.31
CA PHE A 77 -12.93 3.57 10.61
C PHE A 77 -14.32 3.49 11.26
N ARG A 78 -15.21 2.71 10.68
CA ARG A 78 -16.60 2.56 11.12
C ARG A 78 -16.72 1.48 12.18
N LEU A 79 -16.93 1.93 13.42
CA LEU A 79 -17.23 1.08 14.57
C LEU A 79 -18.74 1.13 14.83
N ASP A 80 -19.43 0.02 14.66
CA ASP A 80 -20.88 -0.03 14.86
C ASP A 80 -21.29 -0.06 16.34
N SER A 81 -20.35 -0.30 17.25
CA SER A 81 -20.57 -0.45 18.69
C SER A 81 -19.86 0.61 19.55
N GLY A 82 -19.57 1.77 18.98
CA GLY A 82 -18.86 2.84 19.69
C GLY A 82 -17.41 2.47 19.95
N HIS A 83 -16.97 2.43 21.21
CA HIS A 83 -15.59 2.14 21.58
C HIS A 83 -15.29 0.65 21.79
N ALA A 84 -16.28 -0.21 21.76
CA ALA A 84 -16.09 -1.65 21.90
C ALA A 84 -15.94 -2.33 20.53
N PRO A 85 -15.09 -3.37 20.41
CA PRO A 85 -15.03 -4.19 19.20
C PRO A 85 -16.42 -4.77 18.89
N HIS A 86 -16.82 -4.71 17.62
CA HIS A 86 -18.07 -5.37 17.21
C HIS A 86 -17.88 -6.88 17.32
N PRO A 87 -18.78 -7.61 18.00
CA PRO A 87 -18.58 -9.05 18.25
C PRO A 87 -18.45 -9.88 16.97
N ASP A 88 -19.12 -9.47 15.88
CA ASP A 88 -19.05 -10.16 14.58
C ASP A 88 -18.00 -9.59 13.63
N ARG A 89 -17.35 -8.48 13.99
CA ARG A 89 -16.34 -7.76 13.17
C ARG A 89 -15.14 -7.30 14.00
N PRO A 90 -14.50 -8.19 14.78
CA PRO A 90 -13.24 -7.87 15.45
C PRO A 90 -12.14 -7.66 14.41
N LEU A 91 -11.07 -6.98 14.78
CA LEU A 91 -9.84 -7.00 14.02
C LEU A 91 -9.08 -8.32 14.24
N LEU A 92 -8.17 -8.67 13.33
CA LEU A 92 -7.44 -9.94 13.35
C LEU A 92 -6.77 -10.22 14.70
N GLY A 93 -5.95 -9.29 15.19
CA GLY A 93 -5.25 -9.47 16.47
C GLY A 93 -6.20 -9.58 17.65
N GLN A 94 -7.31 -8.83 17.66
CA GLN A 94 -8.38 -8.98 18.64
C GLN A 94 -8.99 -10.39 18.60
N ARG A 95 -9.25 -10.89 17.37
CA ARG A 95 -9.82 -12.23 17.20
C ARG A 95 -8.89 -13.33 17.68
N LEU A 96 -7.61 -13.23 17.34
CA LEU A 96 -6.58 -14.15 17.83
C LEU A 96 -6.43 -14.08 19.35
N GLY A 97 -6.42 -12.87 19.93
CA GLY A 97 -6.35 -12.66 21.36
C GLY A 97 -7.54 -13.26 22.13
N GLN A 98 -8.76 -13.20 21.57
CA GLN A 98 -9.96 -13.85 22.11
C GLN A 98 -9.85 -15.38 22.17
N HIS A 99 -8.95 -15.95 21.35
CA HIS A 99 -8.72 -17.40 21.26
C HIS A 99 -7.37 -17.85 21.85
N GLY A 100 -6.76 -17.02 22.69
CA GLY A 100 -5.61 -17.41 23.50
C GLY A 100 -4.24 -17.06 22.93
N HIS A 101 -4.16 -16.47 21.73
CA HIS A 101 -2.90 -16.03 21.15
C HIS A 101 -2.44 -14.71 21.78
N TYR A 102 -1.16 -14.60 22.11
CA TYR A 102 -0.55 -13.33 22.47
C TYR A 102 -0.27 -12.54 21.18
N THR A 103 -0.82 -11.34 21.04
CA THR A 103 -0.69 -10.55 19.82
C THR A 103 0.12 -9.28 20.05
N ALA A 104 1.17 -9.10 19.26
CA ALA A 104 2.05 -7.94 19.33
C ALA A 104 2.29 -7.32 17.96
N ALA A 105 2.56 -6.01 17.93
CA ALA A 105 3.06 -5.30 16.76
C ALA A 105 4.25 -4.43 17.13
N VAL A 106 5.28 -4.44 16.28
CA VAL A 106 6.37 -3.47 16.27
C VAL A 106 6.20 -2.62 15.03
N SER A 107 5.76 -1.37 15.19
CA SER A 107 5.30 -0.55 14.08
C SER A 107 5.24 0.93 14.45
N MET A 108 5.50 1.81 13.47
CA MET A 108 5.26 3.25 13.56
C MET A 108 4.00 3.68 12.79
N PHE A 109 3.32 2.72 12.16
CA PHE A 109 2.18 2.96 11.28
C PHE A 109 1.01 3.68 11.96
N ALA A 110 0.67 3.27 13.17
CA ALA A 110 -0.47 3.82 13.88
C ALA A 110 -0.30 5.30 14.21
N GLU A 111 0.89 5.71 14.60
CA GLU A 111 1.24 7.09 14.92
C GLU A 111 1.28 7.96 13.67
N ARG A 112 1.87 7.45 12.58
CA ARG A 112 1.96 8.14 11.30
C ARG A 112 0.59 8.47 10.73
N HIS A 113 -0.32 7.51 10.76
CA HIS A 113 -1.66 7.65 10.15
C HIS A 113 -2.78 7.92 11.15
N ARG A 114 -2.48 8.10 12.44
CA ARG A 114 -3.48 8.25 13.52
C ARG A 114 -4.46 7.08 13.53
N ALA A 115 -3.95 5.88 13.23
CA ALA A 115 -4.72 4.65 13.09
C ALA A 115 -4.97 3.99 14.45
N TYR A 116 -5.74 4.63 15.33
CA TYR A 116 -6.00 4.15 16.69
C TYR A 116 -6.65 2.77 16.72
N HIS A 117 -7.43 2.41 15.71
CA HIS A 117 -7.97 1.06 15.56
C HIS A 117 -6.87 0.01 15.35
N PHE A 118 -5.77 0.36 14.71
CA PHE A 118 -4.61 -0.52 14.56
C PHE A 118 -3.91 -0.75 15.92
N LEU A 119 -3.74 0.28 16.73
CA LEU A 119 -3.24 0.11 18.12
C LEU A 119 -4.15 -0.81 18.93
N GLY A 120 -5.46 -0.65 18.83
CA GLY A 120 -6.44 -1.47 19.51
C GLY A 120 -6.57 -2.90 18.98
N ASN A 121 -5.89 -3.23 17.89
CA ASN A 121 -5.87 -4.57 17.29
C ASN A 121 -5.01 -5.56 18.09
N PHE A 122 -3.93 -5.09 18.69
CA PHE A 122 -2.94 -5.93 19.37
C PHE A 122 -3.01 -5.78 20.90
N ARG A 123 -2.61 -6.83 21.60
CA ARG A 123 -2.42 -6.79 23.05
C ARG A 123 -1.24 -5.90 23.42
N GLU A 124 -0.20 -5.90 22.59
CA GLU A 124 0.99 -5.09 22.75
C GLU A 124 1.30 -4.37 21.45
N SER A 125 1.38 -3.04 21.50
CA SER A 125 1.83 -2.21 20.37
C SER A 125 3.11 -1.50 20.79
N ILE A 126 4.19 -1.82 20.10
CA ILE A 126 5.54 -1.37 20.44
C ILE A 126 5.98 -0.37 19.40
N ARG A 127 6.30 0.81 19.88
CA ARG A 127 6.90 1.87 19.11
C ARG A 127 8.41 1.68 19.08
N ALA A 128 8.99 1.55 17.88
CA ALA A 128 10.41 1.22 17.74
C ALA A 128 11.33 2.45 17.88
N THR A 129 10.85 3.64 17.51
CA THR A 129 11.62 4.89 17.49
C THR A 129 10.72 6.07 17.82
N ASP A 130 11.31 7.23 18.10
CA ASP A 130 10.60 8.52 18.22
C ASP A 130 10.47 9.26 16.88
N GLU A 131 11.16 8.81 15.85
CA GLU A 131 11.07 9.34 14.49
C GLU A 131 9.83 8.80 13.77
N ILE A 132 9.17 9.66 13.04
CA ILE A 132 7.97 9.33 12.24
C ILE A 132 8.22 9.81 10.81
N ASN A 133 8.00 8.95 9.83
CA ASN A 133 8.23 9.08 8.40
C ASN A 133 9.69 8.97 7.92
N ASP A 134 10.63 8.76 8.81
CA ASP A 134 12.05 8.57 8.49
C ASP A 134 12.63 7.42 9.35
N GLU A 135 11.78 6.51 9.82
CA GLU A 135 12.19 5.37 10.63
C GLU A 135 13.08 4.39 9.83
N ASP A 136 14.21 4.03 10.42
CA ASP A 136 15.13 3.02 9.89
C ASP A 136 14.66 1.62 10.28
N GLY A 137 14.56 0.71 9.32
CA GLY A 137 14.16 -0.68 9.55
C GLY A 137 15.03 -1.43 10.54
N ARG A 138 16.28 -0.99 10.77
CA ARG A 138 17.12 -1.50 11.87
C ARG A 138 16.51 -1.33 13.24
N GLU A 139 15.80 -0.23 13.49
CA GLU A 139 15.14 -0.02 14.78
C GLU A 139 13.95 -0.96 14.95
N ILE A 140 13.16 -1.14 13.86
CA ILE A 140 12.09 -2.15 13.84
C ILE A 140 12.68 -3.54 14.13
N ASN A 141 13.77 -3.89 13.41
CA ASN A 141 14.44 -5.18 13.54
C ASN A 141 14.98 -5.38 14.97
N ARG A 142 15.73 -4.42 15.47
CA ARG A 142 16.29 -4.47 16.84
C ARG A 142 15.22 -4.73 17.89
N VAL A 143 14.10 -3.99 17.85
CA VAL A 143 12.99 -4.13 18.81
C VAL A 143 12.25 -5.45 18.60
N GLY A 144 12.00 -5.83 17.34
CA GLY A 144 11.35 -7.09 16.98
C GLY A 144 12.14 -8.32 17.41
N LEU A 145 13.45 -8.34 17.15
CA LEU A 145 14.34 -9.43 17.55
C LEU A 145 14.48 -9.53 19.07
N ASP A 146 14.54 -8.40 19.78
CA ASP A 146 14.54 -8.39 21.25
C ASP A 146 13.22 -8.96 21.79
N TRP A 147 12.09 -8.60 21.18
CA TRP A 147 10.80 -9.16 21.54
C TRP A 147 10.77 -10.69 21.30
N ILE A 148 11.23 -11.17 20.17
CA ILE A 148 11.30 -12.60 19.83
C ILE A 148 12.17 -13.35 20.86
N ARG A 149 13.36 -12.84 21.21
CA ARG A 149 14.24 -13.45 22.20
C ARG A 149 13.57 -13.59 23.57
N ARG A 150 12.79 -12.60 24.00
CA ARG A 150 12.05 -12.64 25.27
C ARG A 150 10.91 -13.66 25.25
N HIS A 151 10.27 -13.86 24.10
CA HIS A 151 9.10 -14.73 23.93
C HIS A 151 9.42 -16.09 23.26
N ALA A 152 10.69 -16.41 23.03
CA ALA A 152 11.11 -17.65 22.36
C ALA A 152 10.63 -18.94 23.06
N HIS A 153 10.41 -18.89 24.38
CA HIS A 153 9.94 -20.02 25.18
C HIS A 153 8.42 -20.12 25.29
N GLU A 154 7.70 -19.16 24.72
CA GLU A 154 6.25 -19.12 24.72
C GLU A 154 5.72 -19.65 23.38
N ASP A 155 4.58 -20.31 23.42
CA ASP A 155 3.83 -20.71 22.25
C ASP A 155 2.64 -19.78 22.00
N ASP A 156 2.01 -19.93 20.84
CA ASP A 156 0.75 -19.28 20.52
C ASP A 156 0.79 -17.73 20.55
N TRP A 157 1.78 -17.17 19.86
CA TRP A 157 1.83 -15.74 19.65
C TRP A 157 1.80 -15.36 18.14
N TYR A 158 1.34 -14.14 17.90
CA TYR A 158 1.32 -13.48 16.58
C TYR A 158 2.07 -12.15 16.69
N LEU A 159 3.13 -12.01 15.92
CA LEU A 159 3.95 -10.79 15.84
C LEU A 159 3.82 -10.15 14.46
N HIS A 160 3.44 -8.88 14.43
CA HIS A 160 3.37 -8.06 13.22
C HIS A 160 4.56 -7.07 13.23
N LEU A 161 5.45 -7.19 12.24
CA LEU A 161 6.58 -6.29 12.04
C LEU A 161 6.30 -5.43 10.81
N THR A 162 6.26 -4.10 10.97
CA THR A 162 6.04 -3.17 9.86
C THR A 162 7.32 -2.41 9.57
N TYR A 163 7.89 -2.64 8.37
CA TYR A 163 9.07 -1.93 7.87
C TYR A 163 8.64 -0.80 6.95
N TRP A 164 9.30 0.35 7.06
CA TRP A 164 9.05 1.49 6.20
C TRP A 164 9.67 1.33 4.81
N GLU A 165 10.87 0.71 4.74
CA GLU A 165 11.49 0.40 3.47
C GLU A 165 10.68 -0.64 2.67
N PRO A 166 10.59 -0.49 1.34
CA PRO A 166 11.24 0.51 0.49
C PRO A 166 10.42 1.76 0.19
N HIS A 167 9.51 2.21 1.06
CA HIS A 167 8.72 3.42 0.83
C HIS A 167 9.58 4.65 0.50
N THR A 168 9.11 5.45 -0.43
CA THR A 168 9.76 6.72 -0.83
C THR A 168 9.70 7.77 0.31
N PRO A 169 10.74 8.61 0.53
CA PRO A 169 12.03 8.63 -0.18
C PRO A 169 12.94 7.48 0.27
N TYR A 170 13.83 7.03 -0.62
CA TYR A 170 14.71 5.88 -0.38
C TYR A 170 15.88 6.30 0.51
N LEU A 171 15.71 6.18 1.83
CA LEU A 171 16.63 6.76 2.84
C LEU A 171 17.84 5.88 3.18
N THR A 172 18.01 4.75 2.52
CA THR A 172 19.16 3.87 2.71
C THR A 172 20.45 4.51 2.23
N GLY A 173 21.59 4.09 2.81
CA GLY A 173 22.89 4.61 2.45
C GLY A 173 23.27 4.36 0.99
N LYS A 174 24.17 5.21 0.47
CA LYS A 174 24.67 5.16 -0.91
C LYS A 174 25.25 3.80 -1.31
N GLU A 175 25.82 3.06 -0.36
CA GLU A 175 26.36 1.71 -0.55
C GLU A 175 25.31 0.74 -1.09
N TRP A 176 24.06 0.88 -0.71
CA TRP A 176 22.96 0.02 -1.20
C TRP A 176 22.55 0.37 -2.63
N THR A 177 22.49 1.66 -2.96
CA THR A 177 22.26 2.14 -4.33
C THR A 177 23.36 1.67 -5.29
N GLU A 178 24.63 1.76 -4.85
CA GLU A 178 25.78 1.28 -5.62
C GLU A 178 25.77 -0.25 -5.78
N ARG A 179 25.36 -0.99 -4.74
CA ARG A 179 25.18 -2.43 -4.80
C ARG A 179 24.09 -2.84 -5.78
N ALA A 180 22.95 -2.14 -5.78
CA ALA A 180 21.87 -2.37 -6.74
C ALA A 180 22.34 -2.11 -8.19
N ALA A 181 23.03 -0.98 -8.43
CA ALA A 181 23.60 -0.65 -9.73
C ALA A 181 24.60 -1.70 -10.23
N ALA A 182 25.42 -2.26 -9.33
CA ALA A 182 26.39 -3.31 -9.66
C ALA A 182 25.77 -4.69 -9.91
N SER A 183 24.53 -4.92 -9.50
CA SER A 183 23.85 -6.22 -9.58
C SER A 183 23.22 -6.53 -10.95
N GLY A 184 23.17 -5.55 -11.84
CA GLY A 184 22.63 -5.72 -13.20
C GLY A 184 21.95 -4.42 -13.70
N PRO A 185 21.49 -4.37 -14.95
CA PRO A 185 20.79 -3.23 -15.51
C PRO A 185 19.43 -3.01 -14.81
N ALA A 186 18.93 -1.78 -14.79
CA ALA A 186 17.54 -1.50 -14.44
C ALA A 186 16.58 -2.12 -15.47
N PRO A 187 15.27 -2.29 -15.16
CA PRO A 187 14.26 -2.74 -16.12
C PRO A 187 14.32 -1.96 -17.44
N ALA A 188 14.10 -2.63 -18.56
CA ALA A 188 14.22 -1.99 -19.88
C ALA A 188 13.17 -0.90 -20.13
N TRP A 189 11.99 -1.04 -19.54
CA TRP A 189 10.92 -0.04 -19.58
C TRP A 189 10.92 0.80 -18.29
N PRO A 190 10.57 2.11 -18.37
CA PRO A 190 10.29 2.90 -19.56
C PRO A 190 11.56 3.18 -20.38
N ASP A 191 11.46 3.11 -21.70
CA ASP A 191 12.51 3.58 -22.59
C ASP A 191 12.51 5.11 -22.72
N GLN A 192 13.43 5.68 -23.50
CA GLN A 192 13.53 7.14 -23.64
C GLN A 192 12.29 7.73 -24.31
N GLU A 193 11.66 7.04 -25.26
CA GLU A 193 10.44 7.51 -25.94
C GLU A 193 9.27 7.62 -24.95
N ALA A 194 9.09 6.62 -24.10
CA ALA A 194 8.10 6.65 -23.01
C ALA A 194 8.38 7.79 -22.02
N ILE A 195 9.64 7.97 -21.60
CA ILE A 195 10.03 9.07 -20.69
C ILE A 195 9.74 10.44 -21.33
N ASP A 196 10.06 10.62 -22.60
CA ASP A 196 9.77 11.87 -23.33
C ASP A 196 8.27 12.16 -23.38
N GLY A 197 7.44 11.12 -23.57
CA GLY A 197 5.97 11.23 -23.52
C GLY A 197 5.47 11.59 -22.11
N HIS A 198 6.11 11.11 -21.05
CA HIS A 198 5.74 11.41 -19.67
C HIS A 198 6.00 12.87 -19.26
N ALA A 199 6.77 13.65 -20.02
CA ALA A 199 6.93 15.07 -19.79
C ALA A 199 5.61 15.87 -19.94
N GLU A 200 4.64 15.34 -20.70
CA GLU A 200 3.29 15.91 -20.87
C GLU A 200 2.27 15.33 -19.86
N VAL A 201 2.68 14.43 -18.98
CA VAL A 201 1.85 13.91 -17.88
C VAL A 201 2.13 14.70 -16.63
N TYR A 202 1.10 15.23 -15.99
CA TYR A 202 1.22 15.99 -14.76
C TYR A 202 0.64 15.23 -13.57
N GLY A 203 1.14 15.55 -12.42
CA GLY A 203 0.75 15.05 -11.10
C GLY A 203 1.92 15.20 -10.15
N PRO A 204 1.66 15.33 -8.86
CA PRO A 204 2.70 15.11 -7.86
C PRO A 204 3.36 13.76 -8.12
N ARG A 205 4.69 13.73 -8.16
CA ARG A 205 5.45 12.54 -8.55
C ARG A 205 5.28 12.10 -10.03
N SER A 206 4.90 13.02 -10.93
CA SER A 206 5.12 12.81 -12.36
C SER A 206 6.60 12.96 -12.71
N ALA A 207 6.99 12.65 -13.96
CA ALA A 207 8.38 12.67 -14.40
C ALA A 207 9.11 13.99 -14.07
N LEU A 208 8.47 15.14 -14.31
CA LEU A 208 9.06 16.46 -14.06
C LEU A 208 8.82 16.99 -12.64
N ASP A 209 7.91 16.39 -11.88
CA ASP A 209 7.51 16.83 -10.54
C ASP A 209 7.79 15.76 -9.48
N LEU A 210 8.84 14.95 -9.69
CA LEU A 210 9.21 13.83 -8.81
C LEU A 210 9.32 14.25 -7.34
N HIS A 211 9.68 15.49 -7.10
CA HIS A 211 9.89 16.04 -5.75
C HIS A 211 8.82 17.06 -5.34
N TYR A 212 7.74 17.22 -6.11
CA TYR A 212 6.69 18.17 -5.73
C TYR A 212 6.07 17.80 -4.39
N SER A 213 5.96 18.79 -3.52
CA SER A 213 5.30 18.69 -2.22
C SER A 213 4.60 20.02 -1.92
N VAL A 214 3.41 19.97 -1.34
CA VAL A 214 2.61 21.16 -0.99
C VAL A 214 3.19 21.96 0.18
N GLY A 215 4.09 21.40 0.95
CA GLY A 215 4.69 22.08 2.10
C GLY A 215 6.22 22.03 2.10
N PRO A 216 6.87 22.83 2.97
CA PRO A 216 8.31 22.73 3.13
C PRO A 216 8.67 21.34 3.66
N ARG A 217 9.61 20.68 3.01
CA ARG A 217 10.18 19.43 3.49
C ARG A 217 11.06 19.66 4.70
N LYS A 218 11.05 18.70 5.62
CA LYS A 218 11.96 18.68 6.77
C LYS A 218 13.41 18.38 6.35
N SER A 219 13.59 17.60 5.28
CA SER A 219 14.90 17.20 4.77
C SER A 219 14.95 17.33 3.25
N PRO A 220 16.12 17.60 2.63
CA PRO A 220 16.31 17.49 1.20
C PRO A 220 16.06 16.04 0.76
N TYR A 221 15.74 15.83 -0.52
CA TYR A 221 15.69 14.48 -1.08
C TYR A 221 17.05 13.81 -0.97
N PRO A 222 17.11 12.51 -0.67
CA PRO A 222 18.37 11.79 -0.61
C PRO A 222 19.01 11.70 -2.00
N ASP A 223 20.32 11.56 -2.03
CA ASP A 223 21.10 11.34 -3.27
C ASP A 223 20.74 10.02 -3.97
N THR A 224 19.89 9.19 -3.37
CA THR A 224 19.34 7.95 -3.94
C THR A 224 18.22 8.19 -4.95
N MET A 225 17.75 9.42 -5.10
CA MET A 225 16.69 9.80 -6.03
C MET A 225 17.13 10.94 -6.94
N PRO A 226 16.85 10.89 -8.28
CA PRO A 226 17.15 12.00 -9.19
C PRO A 226 16.22 13.19 -8.92
N GLU A 227 16.57 14.36 -9.43
CA GLU A 227 15.73 15.57 -9.32
C GLU A 227 14.41 15.43 -10.11
N ALA A 228 14.48 14.82 -11.28
CA ALA A 228 13.35 14.55 -12.18
C ALA A 228 13.72 13.38 -13.08
N ILE A 229 12.75 12.80 -13.77
CA ILE A 229 12.97 11.75 -14.78
C ILE A 229 12.91 12.38 -16.17
N ARG A 230 14.07 12.72 -16.72
CA ARG A 230 14.22 13.27 -18.09
C ARG A 230 14.93 12.31 -19.03
N THR A 231 15.70 11.38 -18.46
CA THR A 231 16.52 10.42 -19.21
C THR A 231 16.43 9.03 -18.61
N ARG A 232 16.82 8.03 -19.41
CA ARG A 232 17.01 6.67 -18.91
C ARG A 232 17.96 6.61 -17.72
N ALA A 233 19.01 7.44 -17.69
CA ALA A 233 19.96 7.49 -16.57
C ALA A 233 19.28 7.97 -15.28
N ASP A 234 18.34 8.93 -15.38
CA ASP A 234 17.55 9.37 -14.21
C ASP A 234 16.66 8.23 -13.70
N PHE A 235 16.01 7.51 -14.62
CA PHE A 235 15.20 6.35 -14.25
C PHE A 235 16.03 5.24 -13.61
N GLU A 236 17.19 4.92 -14.20
CA GLU A 236 18.11 3.93 -13.62
C GLU A 236 18.60 4.33 -12.23
N HIS A 237 18.84 5.62 -12.01
CA HIS A 237 19.17 6.13 -10.68
C HIS A 237 18.02 5.92 -9.69
N LEU A 238 16.78 6.25 -10.07
CA LEU A 238 15.60 6.01 -9.24
C LEU A 238 15.44 4.54 -8.86
N ILE A 239 15.54 3.64 -9.84
CA ILE A 239 15.40 2.19 -9.62
C ILE A 239 16.56 1.64 -8.78
N ASN A 240 17.77 2.15 -8.95
CA ASN A 240 18.90 1.74 -8.09
C ASN A 240 18.67 2.15 -6.64
N GLY A 241 18.03 3.30 -6.38
CA GLY A 241 17.61 3.71 -5.04
C GLY A 241 16.57 2.76 -4.45
N PHE A 242 15.53 2.45 -5.21
CA PHE A 242 14.46 1.53 -4.80
C PHE A 242 14.98 0.11 -4.54
N ASP A 243 15.66 -0.49 -5.51
CA ASP A 243 16.22 -1.84 -5.39
C ASP A 243 17.27 -1.94 -4.27
N GLY A 244 18.09 -0.88 -4.09
CA GLY A 244 19.03 -0.80 -2.99
C GLY A 244 18.33 -0.82 -1.64
N THR A 245 17.20 -0.14 -1.53
CA THR A 245 16.37 -0.13 -0.31
C THR A 245 15.72 -1.49 -0.05
N ILE A 246 15.30 -2.21 -1.10
CA ILE A 246 14.83 -3.60 -0.97
C ILE A 246 15.97 -4.52 -0.50
N MET A 247 17.18 -4.41 -1.09
CA MET A 247 18.34 -5.20 -0.65
C MET A 247 18.70 -4.94 0.82
N TYR A 248 18.55 -3.71 1.27
CA TYR A 248 18.75 -3.35 2.67
C TYR A 248 17.72 -4.03 3.56
N TRP A 249 16.43 -3.91 3.23
CA TRP A 249 15.37 -4.59 3.98
C TRP A 249 15.58 -6.11 4.00
N ASP A 250 15.91 -6.74 2.88
CA ASP A 250 16.14 -8.19 2.82
C ASP A 250 17.34 -8.61 3.69
N SER A 251 18.34 -7.74 3.86
CA SER A 251 19.44 -8.02 4.81
C SER A 251 18.97 -8.06 6.26
N LEU A 252 18.05 -7.17 6.65
CA LEU A 252 17.40 -7.18 7.97
C LEU A 252 16.50 -8.40 8.15
N PHE A 253 15.80 -8.80 7.09
CA PHE A 253 15.02 -10.03 7.08
C PHE A 253 15.91 -11.27 7.27
N GLY A 254 17.11 -11.28 6.68
CA GLY A 254 18.12 -12.31 6.92
C GLY A 254 18.55 -12.40 8.40
N GLU A 255 18.69 -11.26 9.09
CA GLU A 255 18.99 -11.25 10.53
C GLU A 255 17.83 -11.84 11.38
N LEU A 256 16.58 -11.60 10.95
CA LEU A 256 15.41 -12.21 11.59
C LEU A 256 15.45 -13.74 11.46
N LEU A 257 15.67 -14.25 10.25
CA LEU A 257 15.76 -15.70 10.00
C LEU A 257 16.89 -16.33 10.82
N ALA A 258 18.08 -15.73 10.81
CA ALA A 258 19.22 -16.20 11.61
C ALA A 258 18.93 -16.21 13.12
N THR A 259 18.19 -15.21 13.62
CA THR A 259 17.79 -15.18 15.04
C THR A 259 16.84 -16.32 15.39
N LEU A 260 15.90 -16.68 14.52
CA LEU A 260 15.01 -17.82 14.76
C LEU A 260 15.79 -19.15 14.76
N ASP A 261 16.78 -19.29 13.89
CA ASP A 261 17.69 -20.46 13.87
C ASP A 261 18.54 -20.53 15.15
N GLU A 262 19.15 -19.43 15.59
CA GLU A 262 19.93 -19.34 16.81
C GLU A 262 19.12 -19.71 18.08
N LEU A 263 17.84 -19.35 18.09
CA LEU A 263 16.91 -19.68 19.19
C LEU A 263 16.35 -21.11 19.08
N GLY A 264 16.57 -21.79 17.97
CA GLY A 264 16.06 -23.14 17.72
C GLY A 264 14.54 -23.22 17.52
N ILE A 265 13.91 -22.12 17.07
CA ILE A 265 12.45 -22.03 16.88
C ILE A 265 12.02 -21.83 15.43
N ALA A 266 12.96 -21.83 14.49
CA ALA A 266 12.66 -21.58 13.07
C ALA A 266 11.65 -22.59 12.47
N GLU A 267 11.79 -23.89 12.80
CA GLU A 267 10.90 -24.96 12.35
C GLU A 267 9.56 -25.05 13.11
N GLU A 268 9.32 -24.12 14.04
CA GLU A 268 8.09 -24.02 14.83
C GLU A 268 7.41 -22.65 14.66
N THR A 269 7.95 -21.80 13.78
CA THR A 269 7.50 -20.44 13.55
C THR A 269 7.05 -20.26 12.11
N ALA A 270 5.78 -19.97 11.89
CA ALA A 270 5.26 -19.59 10.57
C ALA A 270 5.70 -18.16 10.24
N ILE A 271 6.16 -17.95 9.01
CA ILE A 271 6.62 -16.65 8.52
C ILE A 271 5.82 -16.29 7.27
N ILE A 272 5.24 -15.12 7.28
CA ILE A 272 4.46 -14.59 6.17
C ILE A 272 5.05 -13.24 5.81
N VAL A 273 5.40 -13.05 4.55
CA VAL A 273 5.93 -11.78 4.03
C VAL A 273 4.99 -11.25 2.98
N SER A 274 4.58 -10.00 3.13
CA SER A 274 3.77 -9.28 2.15
C SER A 274 4.03 -7.78 2.21
N ALA A 275 3.40 -7.04 1.32
CA ALA A 275 3.35 -5.58 1.32
C ALA A 275 1.92 -5.09 1.58
N ASP A 276 1.79 -3.82 1.92
CA ASP A 276 0.49 -3.15 1.98
C ASP A 276 0.02 -2.64 0.62
N HIS A 277 0.91 -2.08 -0.19
CA HIS A 277 0.73 -1.69 -1.59
C HIS A 277 2.10 -1.67 -2.29
N GLY A 278 2.10 -1.43 -3.59
CA GLY A 278 3.29 -1.13 -4.35
C GLY A 278 3.36 0.35 -4.75
N GLU A 279 4.14 0.67 -5.78
CA GLU A 279 4.22 2.01 -6.37
C GLU A 279 4.51 1.96 -7.87
N SER A 280 4.22 3.05 -8.58
CA SER A 280 4.42 3.17 -10.03
C SER A 280 5.85 3.62 -10.35
N PHE A 281 6.39 3.12 -11.48
CA PHE A 281 7.68 3.51 -12.04
C PHE A 281 7.58 3.86 -13.53
N GLY A 282 6.64 4.73 -13.85
CA GLY A 282 6.32 5.18 -15.20
C GLY A 282 4.91 4.80 -15.65
N GLU A 283 4.29 3.78 -15.04
CA GLU A 283 2.92 3.40 -15.36
C GLU A 283 1.98 4.60 -15.12
N ASN A 284 1.18 4.92 -16.13
CA ASN A 284 0.35 6.14 -16.17
C ASN A 284 1.14 7.45 -15.97
N GLY A 285 2.45 7.47 -16.26
CA GLY A 285 3.33 8.64 -16.12
C GLY A 285 3.69 9.01 -14.68
N SER A 286 3.43 8.14 -13.70
CA SER A 286 3.73 8.33 -12.27
C SER A 286 5.02 7.61 -11.87
N TYR A 287 5.83 8.21 -10.98
CA TYR A 287 7.12 7.68 -10.55
C TYR A 287 7.28 7.75 -9.03
N ALA A 288 7.69 6.64 -8.42
CA ALA A 288 7.86 6.55 -6.97
C ALA A 288 6.61 7.06 -6.21
N GLU A 289 5.44 6.66 -6.71
CA GLU A 289 4.14 7.10 -6.18
C GLU A 289 3.09 5.98 -6.29
N HIS A 290 2.17 5.99 -5.36
CA HIS A 290 1.09 5.01 -5.23
C HIS A 290 -0.30 5.67 -5.31
N GLY A 291 -0.42 6.71 -6.17
CA GLY A 291 -1.58 7.60 -6.24
C GLY A 291 -2.76 7.13 -7.10
N LEU A 292 -2.68 5.94 -7.71
CA LEU A 292 -3.62 5.44 -8.70
C LEU A 292 -4.08 4.01 -8.39
N ALA A 293 -5.30 3.66 -8.84
CA ALA A 293 -5.83 2.30 -8.72
C ALA A 293 -5.34 1.39 -9.88
N ASN A 294 -4.03 1.33 -10.09
CA ASN A 294 -3.40 0.56 -11.16
C ASN A 294 -2.73 -0.74 -10.68
N GLU A 295 -2.23 -1.55 -11.61
CA GLU A 295 -1.63 -2.86 -11.35
C GLU A 295 -0.44 -2.78 -10.38
N PRO A 296 0.60 -1.94 -10.62
CA PRO A 296 1.80 -1.94 -9.78
C PRO A 296 1.56 -1.47 -8.35
N VAL A 297 0.53 -0.65 -8.12
CA VAL A 297 0.15 -0.19 -6.77
C VAL A 297 -0.61 -1.26 -6.00
N HIS A 298 -1.45 -2.04 -6.69
CA HIS A 298 -2.34 -2.99 -6.00
C HIS A 298 -1.83 -4.42 -5.95
N ARG A 299 -0.96 -4.86 -6.87
CA ARG A 299 -0.39 -6.20 -6.87
C ARG A 299 0.72 -6.32 -5.83
N LEU A 300 0.51 -7.21 -4.86
CA LEU A 300 1.39 -7.41 -3.72
C LEU A 300 2.21 -8.69 -3.85
N PRO A 301 3.45 -8.76 -3.34
CA PRO A 301 4.07 -10.02 -3.01
C PRO A 301 3.33 -10.66 -1.83
N LEU A 302 3.22 -11.98 -1.85
CA LEU A 302 2.82 -12.76 -0.70
C LEU A 302 3.54 -14.09 -0.72
N VAL A 303 4.39 -14.32 0.28
CA VAL A 303 5.09 -15.57 0.52
C VAL A 303 4.68 -16.10 1.88
N VAL A 304 4.21 -17.34 1.95
CA VAL A 304 3.78 -18.00 3.19
C VAL A 304 4.63 -19.24 3.43
N TYR A 305 5.41 -19.21 4.50
CA TYR A 305 6.06 -20.39 5.06
C TYR A 305 5.29 -20.82 6.30
N TRP A 306 4.78 -22.05 6.29
CA TRP A 306 4.06 -22.65 7.41
C TRP A 306 4.69 -24.01 7.73
N PRO A 307 5.49 -24.10 8.83
CA PRO A 307 6.28 -25.29 9.13
C PRO A 307 5.40 -26.53 9.32
N GLY A 308 5.90 -27.66 8.80
CA GLY A 308 5.17 -28.93 8.79
C GLY A 308 4.05 -29.02 7.74
N VAL A 309 3.80 -27.94 6.98
CA VAL A 309 2.81 -27.87 5.91
C VAL A 309 3.47 -27.52 4.59
N THR A 310 3.99 -26.30 4.43
CA THR A 310 4.53 -25.84 3.15
C THR A 310 5.86 -26.47 2.79
N ASP A 311 6.70 -26.80 3.77
CA ASP A 311 7.97 -27.49 3.59
C ASP A 311 7.83 -28.93 3.06
N GLN A 312 6.64 -29.52 3.20
CA GLN A 312 6.30 -30.86 2.69
C GLN A 312 5.73 -30.84 1.26
N LEU A 313 5.48 -29.65 0.69
CA LEU A 313 4.87 -29.55 -0.63
C LEU A 313 5.88 -29.85 -1.75
N PRO A 314 5.45 -30.50 -2.83
CA PRO A 314 6.24 -30.60 -4.05
C PRO A 314 6.33 -29.22 -4.74
N ASP A 315 7.36 -29.02 -5.57
CA ASP A 315 7.67 -27.72 -6.17
C ASP A 315 6.51 -27.17 -7.03
N ASP A 316 5.77 -28.03 -7.71
CA ASP A 316 4.62 -27.66 -8.53
C ASP A 316 3.39 -27.20 -7.73
N ALA A 317 3.35 -27.46 -6.42
CA ALA A 317 2.31 -26.97 -5.51
C ALA A 317 2.72 -25.70 -4.71
N ARG A 318 3.89 -25.12 -5.00
CA ARG A 318 4.42 -23.93 -4.31
C ARG A 318 3.98 -22.60 -4.91
N HIS A 319 3.20 -22.61 -5.96
CA HIS A 319 2.65 -21.43 -6.60
C HIS A 319 1.12 -21.47 -6.65
N CYS A 320 0.49 -20.35 -6.28
CA CYS A 320 -0.96 -20.17 -6.38
C CYS A 320 -1.26 -18.95 -7.25
N ASP A 321 -1.93 -19.17 -8.40
CA ASP A 321 -2.26 -18.10 -9.35
C ASP A 321 -3.73 -17.64 -9.29
N ALA A 322 -4.45 -18.01 -8.22
CA ALA A 322 -5.81 -17.54 -7.97
C ALA A 322 -5.83 -16.03 -7.66
N LEU A 323 -6.87 -15.34 -8.12
CA LEU A 323 -7.11 -13.93 -7.79
C LEU A 323 -7.56 -13.80 -6.32
N LEU A 324 -6.72 -13.21 -5.48
CA LEU A 324 -6.91 -13.06 -4.05
C LEU A 324 -6.81 -11.60 -3.60
N TYR A 325 -7.49 -11.26 -2.51
CA TYR A 325 -7.40 -9.97 -1.85
C TYR A 325 -6.61 -10.03 -0.54
N ASN A 326 -6.08 -8.89 -0.10
CA ASN A 326 -5.52 -8.74 1.24
C ASN A 326 -6.57 -8.89 2.36
N ILE A 327 -7.85 -8.64 2.11
CA ILE A 327 -8.92 -8.94 3.07
C ILE A 327 -9.08 -10.44 3.35
N ASP A 328 -8.54 -11.31 2.49
CA ASP A 328 -8.54 -12.77 2.65
C ASP A 328 -7.48 -13.23 3.68
N PHE A 329 -6.53 -12.35 4.04
CA PHE A 329 -5.47 -12.64 4.98
C PHE A 329 -6.02 -12.99 6.38
N ALA A 330 -6.87 -12.13 6.93
CA ALA A 330 -7.41 -12.34 8.28
C ALA A 330 -8.17 -13.67 8.44
N PRO A 331 -9.12 -14.05 7.56
CA PRO A 331 -9.77 -15.36 7.62
C PRO A 331 -8.80 -16.53 7.39
N THR A 332 -7.75 -16.36 6.56
CA THR A 332 -6.74 -17.40 6.31
C THR A 332 -5.91 -17.69 7.56
N ILE A 333 -5.44 -16.66 8.26
CA ILE A 333 -4.70 -16.84 9.52
C ILE A 333 -5.57 -17.52 10.58
N CYS A 334 -6.84 -17.12 10.70
CA CYS A 334 -7.76 -17.80 11.59
C CYS A 334 -7.93 -19.28 11.24
N ASP A 335 -8.11 -19.62 9.97
CA ASP A 335 -8.28 -20.99 9.49
C ASP A 335 -7.03 -21.85 9.78
N LEU A 336 -5.84 -21.34 9.45
CA LEU A 336 -4.56 -22.03 9.70
C LEU A 336 -4.30 -22.28 11.19
N LEU A 337 -4.79 -21.38 12.06
CA LEU A 337 -4.67 -21.50 13.52
C LEU A 337 -5.86 -22.20 14.18
N GLY A 338 -6.86 -22.65 13.43
CA GLY A 338 -8.08 -23.28 13.97
C GLY A 338 -8.97 -22.32 14.75
N VAL A 339 -8.83 -21.02 14.53
CA VAL A 339 -9.66 -19.98 15.15
C VAL A 339 -10.92 -19.75 14.30
N PRO A 340 -12.13 -19.74 14.88
CA PRO A 340 -13.36 -19.54 14.12
C PRO A 340 -13.38 -18.18 13.42
N ILE A 341 -13.68 -18.16 12.12
CA ILE A 341 -13.75 -16.96 11.29
C ILE A 341 -15.00 -16.14 11.64
N PRO A 342 -14.89 -14.83 11.95
CA PRO A 342 -16.03 -13.96 12.20
C PRO A 342 -16.96 -13.82 10.98
N ARG A 343 -18.27 -13.84 11.20
CA ARG A 343 -19.28 -13.74 10.14
C ARG A 343 -19.30 -12.40 9.40
N GLY A 344 -18.86 -11.34 10.06
CA GLY A 344 -18.85 -10.00 9.50
C GLY A 344 -17.67 -9.71 8.58
N TRP A 345 -16.69 -10.61 8.50
CA TRP A 345 -15.60 -10.48 7.54
C TRP A 345 -16.05 -10.83 6.12
N GLN A 346 -15.50 -10.14 5.14
CA GLN A 346 -15.84 -10.26 3.72
C GLN A 346 -14.80 -11.06 2.94
N GLY A 347 -13.61 -11.21 3.51
CA GLY A 347 -12.55 -12.05 2.96
C GLY A 347 -12.90 -13.54 3.04
N THR A 348 -12.25 -14.31 2.18
CA THR A 348 -12.39 -15.78 2.09
C THR A 348 -11.03 -16.41 2.37
N SER A 349 -10.97 -17.41 3.25
CA SER A 349 -9.74 -18.14 3.53
C SER A 349 -9.18 -18.81 2.27
N PHE A 350 -7.87 -18.66 2.07
CA PHE A 350 -7.07 -19.39 1.10
C PHE A 350 -6.13 -20.41 1.77
N ALA A 351 -6.43 -20.82 3.00
CA ALA A 351 -5.62 -21.77 3.75
C ALA A 351 -5.40 -23.10 3.02
N ASP A 352 -6.35 -23.52 2.19
CA ASP A 352 -6.21 -24.73 1.38
C ASP A 352 -5.09 -24.59 0.34
N ALA A 353 -4.89 -23.39 -0.24
CA ALA A 353 -3.74 -23.15 -1.11
C ALA A 353 -2.41 -23.19 -0.33
N VAL A 354 -2.37 -22.72 0.91
CA VAL A 354 -1.19 -22.88 1.80
C VAL A 354 -0.90 -24.37 2.06
N ARG A 355 -1.94 -25.21 2.09
CA ARG A 355 -1.83 -26.67 2.22
C ARG A 355 -1.52 -27.38 0.89
N GLY A 356 -1.31 -26.63 -0.20
CA GLY A 356 -0.96 -27.15 -1.52
C GLY A 356 -2.17 -27.61 -2.37
N ALA A 357 -3.38 -27.30 -1.97
CA ALA A 357 -4.56 -27.60 -2.76
C ALA A 357 -4.83 -26.50 -3.79
N GLU A 358 -5.33 -26.88 -4.96
CA GLU A 358 -5.89 -25.94 -5.92
C GLU A 358 -7.18 -25.32 -5.35
N ILE A 359 -7.29 -23.99 -5.44
CA ILE A 359 -8.46 -23.26 -4.97
C ILE A 359 -9.17 -22.52 -6.13
N PRO A 360 -10.49 -22.28 -6.04
CA PRO A 360 -11.19 -21.52 -7.06
C PRO A 360 -10.70 -20.06 -7.09
N SER A 361 -10.38 -19.59 -8.30
CA SER A 361 -10.08 -18.16 -8.52
C SER A 361 -11.37 -17.35 -8.63
N ARG A 362 -11.36 -16.11 -8.11
CA ARG A 362 -12.44 -15.15 -8.38
C ARG A 362 -12.46 -14.77 -9.86
N PRO A 363 -13.63 -14.50 -10.45
CA PRO A 363 -13.71 -14.05 -11.84
C PRO A 363 -13.15 -12.63 -12.01
N TYR A 364 -13.22 -11.80 -10.98
CA TYR A 364 -12.66 -10.46 -10.94
C TYR A 364 -12.43 -9.99 -9.50
N LEU A 365 -11.61 -8.95 -9.38
CA LEU A 365 -11.42 -8.15 -8.18
C LEU A 365 -11.86 -6.70 -8.45
N VAL A 366 -12.32 -5.99 -7.41
CA VAL A 366 -12.50 -4.54 -7.46
C VAL A 366 -11.51 -3.91 -6.47
N LEU A 367 -10.67 -3.02 -6.97
CA LEU A 367 -9.60 -2.38 -6.24
C LEU A 367 -9.93 -0.89 -6.10
N GLY A 368 -9.68 -0.29 -4.94
CA GLY A 368 -10.02 1.10 -4.66
C GLY A 368 -8.80 1.95 -4.32
N HIS A 369 -8.81 3.21 -4.76
CA HIS A 369 -7.86 4.23 -4.29
C HIS A 369 -8.61 5.50 -3.91
N GLY A 370 -8.35 6.03 -2.72
CA GLY A 370 -9.08 7.20 -2.20
C GLY A 370 -8.22 8.19 -1.42
N ALA A 371 -6.91 8.25 -1.69
CA ALA A 371 -6.00 9.18 -1.02
C ALA A 371 -5.51 10.31 -1.93
N HIS A 372 -5.10 10.02 -3.15
CA HIS A 372 -4.55 10.97 -4.12
C HIS A 372 -5.50 11.22 -5.29
N THR A 373 -6.17 10.15 -5.72
CA THR A 373 -7.29 10.16 -6.66
C THR A 373 -8.45 9.40 -6.05
N TYR A 374 -9.67 9.58 -6.57
CA TYR A 374 -10.78 8.68 -6.27
C TYR A 374 -10.99 7.80 -7.48
N GLN A 375 -10.51 6.57 -7.37
CA GLN A 375 -10.59 5.57 -8.43
C GLN A 375 -11.08 4.22 -7.90
N ARG A 376 -11.73 3.46 -8.79
CA ARG A 376 -11.94 2.02 -8.65
C ARG A 376 -11.54 1.33 -9.94
N SER A 377 -10.86 0.22 -9.80
CA SER A 377 -10.54 -0.63 -10.93
C SER A 377 -11.17 -2.01 -10.80
N VAL A 378 -11.38 -2.65 -11.95
CA VAL A 378 -11.81 -4.04 -12.05
C VAL A 378 -10.68 -4.83 -12.66
N ARG A 379 -10.18 -5.83 -11.92
CA ARG A 379 -9.08 -6.70 -12.32
C ARG A 379 -9.62 -8.10 -12.57
N THR A 380 -9.61 -8.54 -13.82
CA THR A 380 -9.83 -9.96 -14.20
C THR A 380 -8.49 -10.67 -14.32
N ARG A 381 -8.45 -11.91 -14.80
CA ARG A 381 -7.17 -12.63 -14.98
C ARG A 381 -6.21 -11.89 -15.92
N ASP A 382 -6.71 -11.25 -16.97
CA ASP A 382 -5.89 -10.71 -18.04
C ASP A 382 -6.04 -9.19 -18.23
N HIS A 383 -7.11 -8.57 -17.69
CA HIS A 383 -7.44 -7.18 -17.97
C HIS A 383 -7.63 -6.36 -16.70
N LEU A 384 -7.31 -5.09 -16.81
CA LEU A 384 -7.55 -4.06 -15.80
C LEU A 384 -8.38 -2.93 -16.42
N TYR A 385 -9.54 -2.65 -15.85
CA TYR A 385 -10.36 -1.47 -16.17
C TYR A 385 -10.27 -0.50 -15.00
N ILE A 386 -10.00 0.78 -15.26
CA ILE A 386 -9.92 1.84 -14.25
C ILE A 386 -11.05 2.85 -14.48
N ARG A 387 -11.78 3.17 -13.41
CA ARG A 387 -12.78 4.23 -13.37
C ARG A 387 -12.33 5.33 -12.42
N THR A 388 -12.17 6.55 -12.93
CA THR A 388 -11.89 7.75 -12.13
C THR A 388 -13.19 8.45 -11.77
N TYR A 389 -13.36 8.77 -10.50
CA TYR A 389 -14.46 9.59 -9.98
C TYR A 389 -13.99 11.01 -9.65
N HIS A 390 -12.73 11.16 -9.23
CA HIS A 390 -12.09 12.45 -8.99
C HIS A 390 -10.58 12.33 -9.25
N PRO A 391 -10.00 13.17 -10.13
CA PRO A 391 -8.60 13.03 -10.53
C PRO A 391 -7.60 13.55 -9.46
N GLY A 392 -8.06 14.23 -8.41
CA GLY A 392 -7.12 14.90 -7.50
C GLY A 392 -6.28 15.95 -8.23
N ALA A 393 -4.97 15.87 -8.09
CA ALA A 393 -4.02 16.70 -8.82
C ALA A 393 -3.28 15.92 -9.93
N PHE A 394 -3.82 14.77 -10.36
CA PHE A 394 -3.20 13.88 -11.35
C PHE A 394 -3.90 13.98 -12.70
N ARG A 395 -3.14 13.74 -13.77
CA ARG A 395 -3.72 13.47 -15.08
C ARG A 395 -4.24 12.03 -15.13
N ALA A 396 -5.43 11.84 -14.55
CA ALA A 396 -6.12 10.57 -14.55
C ALA A 396 -7.28 10.60 -15.57
N GLU A 397 -7.29 9.68 -16.53
CA GLU A 397 -8.38 9.55 -17.48
C GLU A 397 -9.63 9.00 -16.78
N TRP A 398 -10.83 9.37 -17.30
CA TRP A 398 -12.10 9.01 -16.68
C TRP A 398 -12.36 7.51 -16.69
N GLU A 399 -11.98 6.86 -17.77
CA GLU A 399 -12.02 5.43 -17.95
C GLU A 399 -10.80 4.98 -18.74
N GLN A 400 -10.24 3.83 -18.38
CA GLN A 400 -9.15 3.18 -19.11
C GLN A 400 -9.33 1.67 -19.05
N LEU A 401 -8.83 0.96 -20.06
CA LEU A 401 -8.84 -0.49 -20.14
C LEU A 401 -7.51 -1.00 -20.68
N PHE A 402 -6.91 -1.97 -20.01
CA PHE A 402 -5.61 -2.53 -20.34
C PHE A 402 -5.63 -4.05 -20.36
N ASP A 403 -4.84 -4.66 -21.24
CA ASP A 403 -4.45 -6.07 -21.15
C ASP A 403 -3.14 -6.17 -20.37
N VAL A 404 -3.21 -6.51 -19.08
CA VAL A 404 -2.04 -6.52 -18.19
C VAL A 404 -1.14 -7.74 -18.39
N THR A 405 -1.54 -8.70 -19.22
CA THR A 405 -0.72 -9.84 -19.60
C THR A 405 0.16 -9.51 -20.79
N ALA A 406 -0.41 -8.85 -21.81
CA ALA A 406 0.31 -8.43 -23.01
C ALA A 406 1.04 -7.10 -22.83
N ASP A 407 0.51 -6.21 -21.98
CA ASP A 407 1.03 -4.87 -21.69
C ASP A 407 1.10 -4.63 -20.16
N PRO A 408 2.09 -5.19 -19.47
CA PRO A 408 2.23 -5.05 -18.02
C PRO A 408 2.50 -3.62 -17.56
N HIS A 409 2.87 -2.72 -18.48
CA HIS A 409 3.19 -1.32 -18.19
C HIS A 409 2.04 -0.35 -18.48
N LEU A 410 0.87 -0.85 -18.89
CA LEU A 410 -0.35 -0.06 -19.11
C LEU A 410 -0.15 1.08 -20.13
N THR A 411 0.55 0.78 -21.22
CA THR A 411 0.91 1.75 -22.27
C THR A 411 -0.14 1.89 -23.34
N THR A 412 -1.00 0.88 -23.51
CA THR A 412 -2.00 0.82 -24.59
C THR A 412 -3.41 0.74 -24.03
N ASP A 413 -4.15 1.86 -24.10
CA ASP A 413 -5.56 1.88 -23.73
C ASP A 413 -6.42 1.17 -24.78
N LEU A 414 -7.21 0.20 -24.33
CA LEU A 414 -8.11 -0.63 -25.15
C LEU A 414 -9.58 -0.17 -25.04
N LEU A 415 -9.89 0.90 -24.32
CA LEU A 415 -11.26 1.29 -24.00
C LEU A 415 -12.16 1.42 -25.24
N ASP A 416 -11.66 2.08 -26.28
CA ASP A 416 -12.37 2.28 -27.54
C ASP A 416 -12.20 1.12 -28.53
N LYS A 417 -11.15 0.29 -28.34
CA LYS A 417 -10.85 -0.85 -29.21
C LYS A 417 -11.66 -2.09 -28.83
N GLU A 418 -11.99 -2.23 -27.55
CA GLU A 418 -12.67 -3.38 -26.94
C GLU A 418 -13.96 -2.95 -26.19
N PRO A 419 -14.96 -2.36 -26.88
CA PRO A 419 -16.13 -1.76 -26.21
C PRO A 419 -17.01 -2.79 -25.50
N GLU A 420 -17.07 -4.03 -25.97
CA GLU A 420 -17.82 -5.11 -25.32
C GLU A 420 -17.15 -5.55 -24.01
N LEU A 421 -15.82 -5.63 -23.98
CA LEU A 421 -15.05 -5.91 -22.79
C LEU A 421 -15.19 -4.76 -21.79
N ALA A 422 -15.08 -3.51 -22.23
CA ALA A 422 -15.30 -2.33 -21.39
C ALA A 422 -16.71 -2.36 -20.73
N ALA A 423 -17.75 -2.68 -21.49
CA ALA A 423 -19.12 -2.80 -20.97
C ALA A 423 -19.23 -3.90 -19.91
N ARG A 424 -18.57 -5.04 -20.10
CA ARG A 424 -18.53 -6.13 -19.12
C ARG A 424 -17.83 -5.71 -17.83
N MET A 425 -16.69 -5.00 -17.93
CA MET A 425 -15.96 -4.49 -16.77
C MET A 425 -16.79 -3.48 -15.96
N ARG A 426 -17.50 -2.58 -16.66
CA ARG A 426 -18.46 -1.65 -16.02
C ARG A 426 -19.58 -2.41 -15.28
N THR A 427 -20.04 -3.52 -15.84
CA THR A 427 -21.05 -4.38 -15.21
C THR A 427 -20.52 -5.01 -13.93
N TYR A 428 -19.30 -5.55 -13.92
CA TYR A 428 -18.67 -6.11 -12.73
C TYR A 428 -18.53 -5.06 -11.61
N LEU A 429 -18.12 -3.84 -11.97
CA LEU A 429 -18.04 -2.74 -10.99
C LEU A 429 -19.41 -2.40 -10.41
N ALA A 430 -20.45 -2.34 -11.26
CA ALA A 430 -21.81 -2.02 -10.84
C ALA A 430 -22.40 -3.11 -9.92
N GLU A 431 -22.17 -4.38 -10.21
CA GLU A 431 -22.59 -5.52 -9.38
C GLU A 431 -21.90 -5.50 -8.02
N TRP A 432 -20.59 -5.22 -7.99
CA TRP A 432 -19.84 -5.08 -6.75
C TRP A 432 -20.35 -3.91 -5.90
N LEU A 433 -20.56 -2.74 -6.50
CA LEU A 433 -21.14 -1.57 -5.83
C LEU A 433 -22.54 -1.88 -5.28
N HIS A 434 -23.40 -2.55 -6.05
CA HIS A 434 -24.71 -2.98 -5.58
C HIS A 434 -24.61 -3.91 -4.38
N THR A 435 -23.66 -4.84 -4.40
CA THR A 435 -23.46 -5.82 -3.32
C THR A 435 -23.06 -5.15 -2.01
N TYR A 436 -22.19 -4.14 -2.04
CA TYR A 436 -21.61 -3.55 -0.82
C TYR A 436 -22.23 -2.21 -0.39
N ALA A 437 -22.79 -1.43 -1.31
CA ALA A 437 -23.41 -0.14 -1.01
C ALA A 437 -24.88 -0.01 -1.44
N GLY A 438 -25.36 -0.81 -2.39
CA GLY A 438 -26.70 -0.69 -2.96
C GLY A 438 -27.80 -1.51 -2.25
N ARG A 439 -27.44 -2.45 -1.38
CA ARG A 439 -28.43 -3.30 -0.68
C ARG A 439 -29.03 -2.60 0.54
N PRO A 440 -30.27 -2.95 0.94
CA PRO A 440 -30.87 -2.44 2.17
C PRO A 440 -29.99 -2.68 3.40
N GLY A 441 -29.76 -1.64 4.20
CA GLY A 441 -28.92 -1.70 5.40
C GLY A 441 -27.41 -1.53 5.14
N ALA A 442 -26.98 -1.38 3.89
CA ALA A 442 -25.60 -1.01 3.59
C ALA A 442 -25.32 0.44 4.05
N LEU A 443 -24.10 0.66 4.54
CA LEU A 443 -23.65 2.02 4.86
C LEU A 443 -23.35 2.79 3.56
N PRO A 444 -23.46 4.13 3.56
CA PRO A 444 -23.09 4.94 2.40
C PRO A 444 -21.63 4.68 2.00
N ASP A 445 -21.37 4.65 0.70
CA ASP A 445 -20.01 4.55 0.15
C ASP A 445 -19.20 5.80 0.56
N PRO A 446 -18.07 5.65 1.30
CA PRO A 446 -17.27 6.80 1.73
C PRO A 446 -16.72 7.60 0.55
N MET A 447 -16.41 6.96 -0.58
CA MET A 447 -15.94 7.67 -1.78
C MET A 447 -17.03 8.62 -2.34
N GLN A 448 -18.28 8.19 -2.31
CA GLN A 448 -19.40 9.04 -2.76
C GLN A 448 -19.70 10.19 -1.80
N THR A 449 -19.58 9.95 -0.49
CA THR A 449 -19.85 11.01 0.52
C THR A 449 -18.78 12.09 0.56
N THR A 450 -17.56 11.77 0.11
CA THR A 450 -16.43 12.72 0.07
C THR A 450 -16.13 13.28 -1.32
N LEU A 451 -16.90 12.88 -2.34
CA LEU A 451 -16.62 13.18 -3.75
C LEU A 451 -16.51 14.68 -4.04
N GLN A 452 -17.38 15.50 -3.46
CA GLN A 452 -17.36 16.95 -3.69
C GLN A 452 -16.11 17.64 -3.15
N VAL A 453 -15.54 17.11 -2.08
CA VAL A 453 -14.30 17.62 -1.50
C VAL A 453 -13.10 17.09 -2.28
N GLY A 454 -13.18 15.85 -2.73
CA GLY A 454 -12.13 15.14 -3.43
C GLY A 454 -10.94 14.78 -2.54
N PRO A 455 -9.90 14.15 -3.13
CA PRO A 455 -8.70 13.71 -2.43
C PRO A 455 -7.67 14.87 -2.32
N VAL A 456 -8.04 15.98 -1.70
CA VAL A 456 -7.26 17.24 -1.72
C VAL A 456 -6.19 17.34 -0.61
N TYR A 457 -6.13 16.38 0.30
CA TYR A 457 -5.32 16.52 1.51
C TYR A 457 -3.81 16.41 1.26
N TYR A 458 -3.40 15.53 0.36
CA TYR A 458 -1.98 15.37 0.00
C TYR A 458 -1.52 16.41 -1.00
N ASN A 459 -2.41 16.80 -1.91
CA ASN A 459 -2.06 17.60 -3.06
C ASN A 459 -3.15 18.65 -3.27
N ASP A 460 -2.87 19.88 -2.87
CA ASP A 460 -3.75 21.01 -3.17
C ASP A 460 -3.74 21.29 -4.68
N PRO A 461 -4.84 20.98 -5.40
CA PRO A 461 -4.88 21.10 -6.84
C PRO A 461 -4.74 22.54 -7.33
N VAL A 462 -5.15 23.53 -6.52
CA VAL A 462 -5.02 24.96 -6.88
C VAL A 462 -3.56 25.38 -6.83
N ARG A 463 -2.82 24.95 -5.82
CA ARG A 463 -1.37 25.20 -5.73
C ARG A 463 -0.60 24.48 -6.80
N TYR A 464 -1.02 23.25 -7.13
CA TYR A 464 -0.37 22.50 -8.18
C TYR A 464 -0.61 23.14 -9.56
N GLN A 465 -1.80 23.69 -9.84
CA GLN A 465 -2.05 24.50 -11.03
C GLN A 465 -1.10 25.71 -11.10
N GLN A 466 -0.89 26.41 -9.96
CA GLN A 466 0.04 27.54 -9.92
C GLN A 466 1.48 27.08 -10.20
N HIS A 467 1.91 25.97 -9.61
CA HIS A 467 3.22 25.37 -9.89
C HIS A 467 3.41 25.03 -11.38
N LEU A 468 2.41 24.44 -12.03
CA LEU A 468 2.45 24.18 -13.47
C LEU A 468 2.62 25.48 -14.28
N ARG A 469 1.92 26.55 -13.91
CA ARG A 469 2.08 27.88 -14.56
C ARG A 469 3.47 28.47 -14.34
N ASP A 470 3.96 28.44 -13.12
CA ASP A 470 5.27 28.97 -12.74
C ASP A 470 6.44 28.23 -13.42
N THR A 471 6.23 26.95 -13.76
CA THR A 471 7.19 26.12 -14.50
C THR A 471 6.98 26.11 -16.02
N GLY A 472 6.17 27.02 -16.55
CA GLY A 472 5.94 27.18 -18.00
C GLY A 472 4.98 26.16 -18.62
N ARG A 473 4.28 25.36 -17.82
CA ARG A 473 3.35 24.32 -18.26
C ARG A 473 1.87 24.76 -18.09
N GLY A 474 1.58 26.00 -18.46
CA GLY A 474 0.24 26.60 -18.29
C GLY A 474 -0.89 25.80 -18.96
N HIS A 475 -0.64 25.20 -20.11
CA HIS A 475 -1.62 24.35 -20.81
C HIS A 475 -2.03 23.11 -19.97
N LEU A 476 -1.11 22.52 -19.19
CA LEU A 476 -1.42 21.42 -18.28
C LEU A 476 -2.21 21.90 -17.05
N ALA A 477 -1.96 23.13 -16.60
CA ALA A 477 -2.75 23.74 -15.54
C ALA A 477 -4.21 23.97 -15.98
N ASP A 478 -4.43 24.31 -17.24
CA ASP A 478 -5.76 24.53 -17.82
C ASP A 478 -6.51 23.18 -17.96
N ASP A 479 -5.84 22.11 -18.42
CA ASP A 479 -6.40 20.76 -18.46
C ASP A 479 -6.80 20.28 -17.04
N LEU A 480 -5.94 20.47 -16.05
CA LEU A 480 -6.27 20.13 -14.65
C LEU A 480 -7.50 20.91 -14.16
N ALA A 481 -7.59 22.21 -14.46
CA ALA A 481 -8.75 23.03 -14.06
C ALA A 481 -10.05 22.52 -14.66
N GLU A 482 -10.05 22.13 -15.94
CA GLU A 482 -11.20 21.57 -16.64
C GLU A 482 -11.63 20.23 -16.01
N ARG A 483 -10.70 19.33 -15.76
CA ARG A 483 -10.97 18.02 -15.12
C ARG A 483 -11.55 18.18 -13.71
N LEU A 484 -11.02 19.09 -12.92
CA LEU A 484 -11.56 19.37 -11.58
C LEU A 484 -12.97 19.95 -11.63
N SER A 485 -13.24 20.87 -12.55
CA SER A 485 -14.58 21.40 -12.78
C SER A 485 -15.58 20.32 -13.18
N THR A 486 -15.15 19.37 -14.02
CA THR A 486 -15.95 18.22 -14.43
C THR A 486 -16.26 17.29 -13.26
N ALA A 487 -15.27 17.02 -12.39
CA ALA A 487 -15.43 16.12 -11.25
C ALA A 487 -16.38 16.68 -10.18
N THR A 488 -16.31 17.97 -9.89
CA THR A 488 -17.02 18.59 -8.75
C THR A 488 -18.21 19.44 -9.15
N GLY A 489 -18.30 19.84 -10.42
CA GLY A 489 -19.28 20.83 -10.89
C GLY A 489 -19.06 22.24 -10.33
N ALA A 490 -17.88 22.50 -9.72
CA ALA A 490 -17.54 23.75 -9.07
C ALA A 490 -16.06 24.11 -9.31
N THR A 491 -15.73 25.39 -9.15
CA THR A 491 -14.33 25.83 -9.13
C THR A 491 -13.64 25.30 -7.88
N PRO A 492 -12.50 24.61 -8.00
CA PRO A 492 -11.77 24.11 -6.84
C PRO A 492 -11.31 25.25 -5.92
N VAL A 493 -11.38 25.00 -4.63
CA VAL A 493 -10.89 25.91 -3.58
C VAL A 493 -9.68 25.27 -2.92
N SER A 494 -8.65 26.06 -2.64
CA SER A 494 -7.48 25.58 -1.87
C SER A 494 -7.87 25.26 -0.42
N TRP A 495 -7.49 24.07 0.05
CA TRP A 495 -7.83 23.57 1.39
C TRP A 495 -6.63 23.50 2.32
N HIS A 496 -5.45 23.90 1.86
CA HIS A 496 -4.25 23.71 2.65
C HIS A 496 -4.26 24.60 3.89
N ALA A 497 -4.05 23.99 5.06
CA ALA A 497 -4.01 24.68 6.36
C ALA A 497 -2.96 25.81 6.43
N SER A 498 -1.97 25.84 5.52
CA SER A 498 -1.01 26.95 5.40
C SER A 498 -1.60 28.21 4.78
N ASP A 499 -2.80 28.17 4.17
CA ASP A 499 -3.52 29.38 3.75
C ASP A 499 -4.16 30.11 4.94
N VAL A 500 -4.32 29.41 6.05
CA VAL A 500 -4.41 30.02 7.38
C VAL A 500 -2.99 30.30 7.86
N ALA A 501 -2.29 31.22 7.16
CA ALA A 501 -0.93 31.54 7.50
C ALA A 501 -0.85 31.86 9.00
N TRP A 502 -0.11 31.03 9.75
CA TRP A 502 0.37 31.39 11.05
C TRP A 502 1.37 32.52 10.85
N THR A 503 0.84 33.75 10.75
CA THR A 503 1.70 34.93 10.72
C THR A 503 2.36 35.10 12.09
N PRO A 504 3.51 35.79 12.18
CA PRO A 504 4.11 36.14 13.47
C PRO A 504 3.13 36.77 14.45
N GLU A 505 2.16 37.55 13.94
CA GLU A 505 1.10 38.17 14.74
C GLU A 505 0.09 37.14 15.30
N ARG A 506 -0.24 36.12 14.53
CA ARG A 506 -1.10 35.01 15.00
C ARG A 506 -0.40 34.11 16.00
N HIS A 507 0.91 33.84 15.82
CA HIS A 507 1.74 33.19 16.83
C HIS A 507 1.73 33.98 18.15
N ALA A 508 2.03 35.28 18.08
CA ALA A 508 2.04 36.13 19.27
C ALA A 508 0.67 36.23 19.95
N ALA A 509 -0.43 36.21 19.17
CA ALA A 509 -1.79 36.19 19.73
C ALA A 509 -2.12 34.84 20.40
N TRP A 510 -1.65 33.73 19.83
CA TRP A 510 -1.81 32.39 20.41
C TRP A 510 -1.01 32.23 21.69
N ASP A 511 0.25 32.67 21.70
CA ASP A 511 1.14 32.64 22.88
C ASP A 511 0.54 33.48 24.03
N LYS A 512 -0.04 34.64 23.70
CA LYS A 512 -0.77 35.45 24.67
C LYS A 512 -2.04 34.76 25.22
N MET A 513 -2.73 34.00 24.38
CA MET A 513 -3.93 33.27 24.79
C MET A 513 -3.58 32.09 25.71
N ILE A 514 -2.49 31.37 25.38
CA ILE A 514 -1.98 30.28 26.24
C ILE A 514 -1.48 30.84 27.56
N ALA A 515 -0.68 31.93 27.55
CA ALA A 515 -0.19 32.57 28.78
C ALA A 515 -1.32 33.14 29.67
N ALA A 516 -2.46 33.50 29.08
CA ALA A 516 -3.63 33.96 29.83
C ALA A 516 -4.50 32.81 30.34
N ALA A 517 -4.35 31.58 29.78
CA ALA A 517 -5.11 30.40 30.17
C ALA A 517 -4.38 29.55 31.23
N ASP A 518 -3.12 29.88 31.59
CA ASP A 518 -2.35 29.24 32.64
C ASP A 518 -2.38 30.14 33.91
N PRO A 519 -3.37 30.00 34.79
CA PRO A 519 -3.35 30.69 36.08
C PRO A 519 -2.36 29.96 36.98
N ALA A 520 -1.23 30.64 37.30
CA ALA A 520 -0.23 30.17 38.25
C ALA A 520 -0.84 29.75 39.60
#